data_818d85d3e5cb92b9f79a8c8d4a8367a8
#
_entry.id   818d85d3e5cb92b9f79a8c8d4a8367a8
#
_cell.length_a   1.000
_cell.length_b   1.000
_cell.length_c   1.000
_cell.angle_alpha   90.00
_cell.angle_beta   90.00
_cell.angle_gamma   90.00
#
_symmetry.space_group_name_H-M   'P 1'
#
loop_
_entity.id
_entity.type
_entity.pdbx_description
1 polymer ?
#
loop_
_entity_poly.entity_id
_entity_poly.type
_entity_poly.pdbx_seq_one_letter_code
_entity_poly.pdbx_strand_id
1 'polypeptide(L)'
;MVVATMNTKIGYIEPPPRRAYAMILMLIGSTVISFSGLVIRNIDAADNWQINFYRALAFGIVISTILLLRYGRSAPRKLKVIGFEGACAAALLAFASISFLQAITNTTVAATTFTLSSIPFLTAAMAWFFLGERIGKYTVFTMLAAAFGIALMFIQGLGSGSVYGNFMAFLCAMGFSGYAIIIRRNRGLEMLPTLIFSNLIIMFLALILCWDNMMLSLNDLILCFVPVSYTHLTLPTKRIV
;
A
#
# COMPACT_ATOMS: atom_id res chain seq x y z
N MET A 1 -47.04 -35.85 -13.35
CA MET A 1 -46.04 -35.67 -14.39
C MET A 1 -45.68 -34.21 -14.41
N VAL A 2 -44.67 -33.82 -13.60
CA VAL A 2 -44.24 -32.42 -13.41
C VAL A 2 -42.87 -32.32 -14.06
N VAL A 3 -42.79 -31.60 -15.18
CA VAL A 3 -41.55 -31.30 -15.89
C VAL A 3 -40.90 -30.13 -15.21
N ALA A 4 -39.87 -30.40 -14.45
CA ALA A 4 -39.01 -29.38 -13.86
C ALA A 4 -38.13 -28.77 -14.96
N THR A 5 -38.40 -27.55 -15.34
CA THR A 5 -37.54 -26.78 -16.24
C THR A 5 -36.27 -26.38 -15.47
N MET A 6 -35.20 -27.13 -15.73
CA MET A 6 -33.83 -26.78 -15.32
C MET A 6 -33.38 -25.55 -16.13
N ASN A 7 -33.48 -24.40 -15.53
CA ASN A 7 -32.92 -23.16 -16.08
C ASN A 7 -31.41 -23.14 -15.78
N THR A 8 -30.62 -23.77 -16.63
CA THR A 8 -29.17 -23.69 -16.62
C THR A 8 -28.76 -22.27 -17.01
N LYS A 9 -28.51 -21.42 -16.01
CA LYS A 9 -27.73 -20.20 -16.20
C LYS A 9 -26.36 -20.63 -16.73
N ILE A 10 -26.15 -20.46 -18.01
CA ILE A 10 -24.84 -20.54 -18.64
C ILE A 10 -24.01 -19.46 -17.98
N GLY A 11 -23.15 -19.87 -17.04
CA GLY A 11 -22.18 -18.97 -16.44
C GLY A 11 -21.29 -18.44 -17.56
N TYR A 12 -21.29 -17.14 -17.75
CA TYR A 12 -20.35 -16.45 -18.59
C TYR A 12 -18.97 -16.75 -18.00
N ILE A 13 -18.23 -17.68 -18.62
CA ILE A 13 -16.82 -17.93 -18.30
C ILE A 13 -16.07 -16.75 -18.91
N GLU A 14 -15.72 -15.78 -18.08
CA GLU A 14 -14.82 -14.70 -18.49
C GLU A 14 -13.52 -15.33 -19.02
N PRO A 15 -13.05 -14.90 -20.21
CA PRO A 15 -11.78 -15.38 -20.71
C PRO A 15 -10.69 -15.07 -19.66
N PRO A 16 -9.80 -16.03 -19.37
CA PRO A 16 -8.76 -15.85 -18.37
C PRO A 16 -7.98 -14.57 -18.73
N PRO A 17 -7.79 -13.65 -17.78
CA PRO A 17 -6.98 -12.47 -18.04
C PRO A 17 -5.66 -12.95 -18.61
N ARG A 18 -5.17 -12.29 -19.65
CA ARG A 18 -3.89 -12.64 -20.28
C ARG A 18 -2.83 -12.62 -19.20
N ARG A 19 -2.54 -13.78 -18.59
CA ARG A 19 -1.62 -13.91 -17.43
C ARG A 19 -0.29 -13.24 -17.71
N ALA A 20 0.23 -13.38 -18.93
CA ALA A 20 1.45 -12.73 -19.38
C ALA A 20 1.37 -11.19 -19.27
N TYR A 21 0.26 -10.58 -19.67
CA TYR A 21 0.07 -9.14 -19.59
C TYR A 21 0.02 -8.65 -18.14
N ALA A 22 -0.68 -9.36 -17.26
CA ALA A 22 -0.70 -9.04 -15.83
C ALA A 22 0.68 -9.19 -15.17
N MET A 23 1.45 -10.23 -15.56
CA MET A 23 2.81 -10.43 -15.07
C MET A 23 3.76 -9.32 -15.53
N ILE A 24 3.67 -8.89 -16.79
CA ILE A 24 4.48 -7.79 -17.33
C ILE A 24 4.16 -6.48 -16.59
N LEU A 25 2.87 -6.18 -16.37
CA LEU A 25 2.46 -5.00 -15.61
C LEU A 25 2.95 -5.03 -14.16
N MET A 26 2.91 -6.20 -13.51
CA MET A 26 3.47 -6.36 -12.17
C MET A 26 4.99 -6.15 -12.15
N LEU A 27 5.72 -6.67 -13.15
CA LEU A 27 7.16 -6.46 -13.29
C LEU A 27 7.48 -4.96 -13.48
N ILE A 28 6.79 -4.29 -14.39
CA ILE A 28 6.98 -2.86 -14.61
C ILE A 28 6.66 -2.07 -13.33
N GLY A 29 5.54 -2.36 -12.69
CA GLY A 29 5.14 -1.70 -11.44
C GLY A 29 6.15 -1.90 -10.31
N SER A 30 6.66 -3.12 -10.10
CA SER A 30 7.65 -3.41 -9.06
C SER A 30 9.01 -2.74 -9.36
N THR A 31 9.43 -2.68 -10.63
CA THR A 31 10.65 -1.99 -11.04
C THR A 31 10.54 -0.49 -10.74
N VAL A 32 9.41 0.13 -11.07
CA VAL A 32 9.17 1.56 -10.81
C VAL A 32 9.12 1.86 -9.31
N ILE A 33 8.48 1.00 -8.51
CA ILE A 33 8.47 1.13 -7.05
C ILE A 33 9.89 1.02 -6.48
N SER A 34 10.74 0.15 -7.03
CA SER A 34 12.14 0.02 -6.60
C SER A 34 12.93 1.31 -6.80
N PHE A 35 12.68 2.05 -7.88
CA PHE A 35 13.31 3.35 -8.11
C PHE A 35 12.83 4.44 -7.13
N SER A 36 11.64 4.31 -6.56
CA SER A 36 11.10 5.32 -5.65
C SER A 36 11.95 5.49 -4.38
N GLY A 37 12.56 4.42 -3.89
CA GLY A 37 13.47 4.46 -2.74
C GLY A 37 14.74 5.26 -3.04
N LEU A 38 15.26 5.14 -4.26
CA LEU A 38 16.43 5.87 -4.72
C LEU A 38 16.12 7.36 -4.88
N VAL A 39 14.95 7.67 -5.43
CA VAL A 39 14.48 9.05 -5.61
C VAL A 39 14.28 9.74 -4.25
N ILE A 40 13.66 9.08 -3.28
CA ILE A 40 13.44 9.64 -1.94
C ILE A 40 14.77 9.96 -1.25
N ARG A 41 15.80 9.15 -1.45
CA ARG A 41 17.14 9.37 -0.85
C ARG A 41 17.94 10.52 -1.48
N ASN A 42 17.59 10.94 -2.67
CA ASN A 42 18.19 12.11 -3.34
C ASN A 42 17.47 13.43 -3.01
N ILE A 43 16.53 13.42 -2.07
CA ILE A 43 15.90 14.62 -1.56
C ILE A 43 16.74 15.09 -0.36
N ASP A 44 17.57 16.10 -0.56
CA ASP A 44 18.55 16.54 0.46
C ASP A 44 18.04 17.66 1.38
N ALA A 45 17.07 18.45 0.92
CA ALA A 45 16.64 19.67 1.59
C ALA A 45 15.28 19.56 2.31
N ALA A 46 14.50 18.50 2.04
CA ALA A 46 13.15 18.38 2.56
C ALA A 46 13.07 17.50 3.83
N ASP A 47 12.29 17.97 4.81
CA ASP A 47 11.94 17.16 5.97
C ASP A 47 10.99 16.00 5.59
N ASN A 48 11.04 14.90 6.34
CA ASN A 48 10.20 13.72 6.12
C ASN A 48 8.70 14.03 6.06
N TRP A 49 8.24 15.04 6.80
CA TRP A 49 6.84 15.44 6.81
C TRP A 49 6.45 16.21 5.55
N GLN A 50 7.34 17.05 5.03
CA GLN A 50 7.16 17.73 3.74
C GLN A 50 7.06 16.69 2.61
N ILE A 51 7.96 15.71 2.59
CA ILE A 51 7.94 14.62 1.59
C ILE A 51 6.62 13.85 1.68
N ASN A 52 6.15 13.51 2.90
CA ASN A 52 4.86 12.84 3.08
C ASN A 52 3.70 13.66 2.54
N PHE A 53 3.69 14.98 2.79
CA PHE A 53 2.64 15.88 2.31
C PHE A 53 2.57 15.91 0.78
N TYR A 54 3.68 16.20 0.12
CA TYR A 54 3.71 16.35 -1.34
C TYR A 54 3.49 15.01 -2.07
N ARG A 55 3.99 13.91 -1.52
CA ARG A 55 3.67 12.58 -2.03
C ARG A 55 2.18 12.25 -1.90
N ALA A 56 1.59 12.49 -0.73
CA ALA A 56 0.16 12.25 -0.52
C ALA A 56 -0.70 13.15 -1.42
N LEU A 57 -0.29 14.40 -1.64
CA LEU A 57 -0.94 15.32 -2.58
C LEU A 57 -0.88 14.77 -4.02
N ALA A 58 0.30 14.36 -4.48
CA ALA A 58 0.47 13.78 -5.81
C ALA A 58 -0.37 12.50 -5.99
N PHE A 59 -0.30 11.58 -5.03
CA PHE A 59 -1.14 10.37 -5.00
C PHE A 59 -2.64 10.70 -4.98
N GLY A 60 -3.02 11.65 -4.14
CA GLY A 60 -4.41 12.11 -4.01
C GLY A 60 -4.96 12.64 -5.33
N ILE A 61 -4.19 13.47 -6.06
CA ILE A 61 -4.57 13.99 -7.38
C ILE A 61 -4.76 12.85 -8.38
N VAL A 62 -3.79 11.94 -8.49
CA VAL A 62 -3.85 10.82 -9.45
C VAL A 62 -5.03 9.90 -9.16
N ILE A 63 -5.23 9.49 -7.90
CA ILE A 63 -6.32 8.59 -7.54
C ILE A 63 -7.68 9.27 -7.68
N SER A 64 -7.79 10.56 -7.33
CA SER A 64 -9.02 11.33 -7.54
C SER A 64 -9.36 11.46 -9.02
N THR A 65 -8.36 11.67 -9.87
CA THR A 65 -8.55 11.69 -11.32
C THR A 65 -9.04 10.33 -11.83
N ILE A 66 -8.44 9.23 -11.38
CA ILE A 66 -8.88 7.86 -11.73
C ILE A 66 -10.32 7.63 -11.26
N LEU A 67 -10.65 8.05 -10.03
CA LEU A 67 -12.00 7.91 -9.49
C LEU A 67 -13.02 8.69 -10.35
N LEU A 68 -12.70 9.93 -10.72
CA LEU A 68 -13.55 10.76 -11.58
C LEU A 68 -13.73 10.17 -12.98
N LEU A 69 -12.65 9.67 -13.59
CA LEU A 69 -12.71 9.02 -14.90
C LEU A 69 -13.53 7.72 -14.87
N ARG A 70 -13.45 6.96 -13.76
CA ARG A 70 -14.14 5.67 -13.63
C ARG A 70 -15.62 5.82 -13.27
N TYR A 71 -15.96 6.75 -12.36
CA TYR A 71 -17.32 6.87 -11.80
C TYR A 71 -18.03 8.16 -12.20
N GLY A 72 -17.32 9.10 -12.84
CA GLY A 72 -17.91 10.38 -13.29
C GLY A 72 -18.65 11.10 -12.17
N ARG A 73 -19.91 11.48 -12.44
CA ARG A 73 -20.79 12.18 -11.48
C ARG A 73 -21.14 11.36 -10.23
N SER A 74 -20.92 10.04 -10.24
CA SER A 74 -21.20 9.16 -9.08
C SER A 74 -20.03 9.08 -8.09
N ALA A 75 -18.87 9.63 -8.41
CA ALA A 75 -17.69 9.62 -7.58
C ALA A 75 -17.91 10.12 -6.13
N PRO A 76 -18.59 11.26 -5.89
CA PRO A 76 -18.84 11.74 -4.52
C PRO A 76 -19.70 10.80 -3.69
N ARG A 77 -20.65 10.08 -4.34
CA ARG A 77 -21.51 9.11 -3.67
C ARG A 77 -20.72 7.91 -3.18
N LYS A 78 -19.71 7.48 -3.95
CA LYS A 78 -18.81 6.38 -3.57
C LYS A 78 -17.92 6.73 -2.38
N LEU A 79 -17.48 7.98 -2.25
CA LEU A 79 -16.73 8.45 -1.10
C LEU A 79 -17.56 8.42 0.20
N LYS A 80 -18.87 8.67 0.13
CA LYS A 80 -19.76 8.65 1.32
C LYS A 80 -20.03 7.24 1.86
N VAL A 81 -19.85 6.20 1.06
CA VAL A 81 -20.21 4.81 1.42
C VAL A 81 -19.05 4.06 2.11
N ILE A 82 -17.95 4.73 2.41
CA ILE A 82 -16.73 4.07 2.91
C ILE A 82 -16.93 3.34 4.27
N GLY A 83 -17.86 3.80 5.10
CA GLY A 83 -18.17 3.19 6.39
C GLY A 83 -17.02 3.23 7.40
N PHE A 84 -17.27 2.73 8.61
CA PHE A 84 -16.25 2.67 9.68
C PHE A 84 -15.06 1.76 9.32
N GLU A 85 -15.32 0.62 8.70
CA GLU A 85 -14.27 -0.33 8.31
C GLU A 85 -13.34 0.23 7.23
N GLY A 86 -13.89 0.97 6.27
CA GLY A 86 -13.10 1.67 5.28
C GLY A 86 -12.28 2.82 5.87
N ALA A 87 -12.80 3.52 6.88
CA ALA A 87 -12.04 4.54 7.61
C ALA A 87 -10.89 3.91 8.41
N CYS A 88 -11.11 2.76 9.08
CA CYS A 88 -10.05 2.02 9.75
C CYS A 88 -8.99 1.52 8.76
N ALA A 89 -9.40 1.01 7.61
CA ALA A 89 -8.48 0.59 6.55
C ALA A 89 -7.64 1.77 6.04
N ALA A 90 -8.27 2.95 5.83
CA ALA A 90 -7.58 4.17 5.42
C ALA A 90 -6.57 4.65 6.47
N ALA A 91 -6.93 4.60 7.75
CA ALA A 91 -6.03 4.96 8.85
C ALA A 91 -4.82 4.03 8.96
N LEU A 92 -5.02 2.71 8.83
CA LEU A 92 -3.92 1.74 8.82
C LEU A 92 -2.99 1.93 7.62
N LEU A 93 -3.56 2.24 6.46
CA LEU A 93 -2.77 2.49 5.25
C LEU A 93 -1.99 3.81 5.36
N ALA A 94 -2.59 4.86 5.94
CA ALA A 94 -1.91 6.12 6.22
C ALA A 94 -0.75 5.91 7.20
N PHE A 95 -0.99 5.20 8.30
CA PHE A 95 0.02 4.82 9.27
C PHE A 95 1.17 4.05 8.63
N ALA A 96 0.86 3.03 7.80
CA ALA A 96 1.86 2.26 7.08
C ALA A 96 2.69 3.13 6.13
N SER A 97 2.06 4.06 5.41
CA SER A 97 2.75 4.95 4.46
C SER A 97 3.70 5.93 5.16
N ILE A 98 3.28 6.51 6.28
CA ILE A 98 4.12 7.38 7.10
C ILE A 98 5.30 6.59 7.67
N SER A 99 5.03 5.41 8.25
CA SER A 99 6.07 4.53 8.79
C SER A 99 7.05 4.06 7.73
N PHE A 100 6.59 3.83 6.49
CA PHE A 100 7.46 3.51 5.35
C PHE A 100 8.47 4.60 5.06
N LEU A 101 8.01 5.86 4.98
CA LEU A 101 8.92 6.98 4.71
C LEU A 101 9.93 7.16 5.85
N GLN A 102 9.46 7.10 7.10
CA GLN A 102 10.35 7.16 8.26
C GLN A 102 11.38 6.02 8.27
N ALA A 103 10.99 4.82 7.84
CA ALA A 103 11.91 3.71 7.71
C ALA A 103 12.98 3.98 6.65
N ILE A 104 12.59 4.29 5.42
CA ILE A 104 13.51 4.39 4.29
C ILE A 104 14.49 5.56 4.41
N THR A 105 14.13 6.61 5.18
CA THR A 105 15.01 7.75 5.48
C THR A 105 15.95 7.50 6.66
N ASN A 106 15.54 6.67 7.64
CA ASN A 106 16.30 6.43 8.86
C ASN A 106 17.06 5.10 8.90
N THR A 107 16.84 4.18 7.94
CA THR A 107 17.62 2.95 7.80
C THR A 107 18.01 2.71 6.35
N THR A 108 18.66 1.58 6.04
CA THR A 108 19.01 1.25 4.66
C THR A 108 17.78 0.81 3.86
N VAL A 109 17.77 1.09 2.54
CA VAL A 109 16.72 0.59 1.64
C VAL A 109 16.62 -0.94 1.71
N ALA A 110 17.77 -1.61 1.80
CA ALA A 110 17.85 -3.06 1.91
C ALA A 110 17.17 -3.56 3.20
N ALA A 111 17.45 -2.93 4.35
CA ALA A 111 16.84 -3.28 5.63
C ALA A 111 15.33 -3.06 5.61
N THR A 112 14.87 -1.94 5.05
CA THR A 112 13.45 -1.63 4.90
C THR A 112 12.75 -2.67 4.03
N THR A 113 13.27 -2.94 2.83
CA THR A 113 12.63 -3.88 1.89
C THR A 113 12.65 -5.31 2.39
N PHE A 114 13.73 -5.72 3.07
CA PHE A 114 13.81 -7.04 3.71
C PHE A 114 12.74 -7.18 4.80
N THR A 115 12.59 -6.17 5.67
CA THR A 115 11.54 -6.18 6.70
C THR A 115 10.14 -6.19 6.08
N LEU A 116 9.91 -5.43 5.00
CA LEU A 116 8.62 -5.43 4.28
C LEU A 116 8.30 -6.77 3.62
N SER A 117 9.30 -7.60 3.28
CA SER A 117 9.06 -8.94 2.76
C SER A 117 8.35 -9.87 3.77
N SER A 118 8.29 -9.46 5.05
CA SER A 118 7.49 -10.15 6.09
C SER A 118 5.98 -9.91 6.00
N ILE A 119 5.51 -8.95 5.19
CA ILE A 119 4.07 -8.61 5.07
C ILE A 119 3.19 -9.85 4.82
N PRO A 120 3.50 -10.78 3.91
CA PRO A 120 2.68 -11.98 3.70
C PRO A 120 2.56 -12.84 4.96
N PHE A 121 3.65 -12.95 5.73
CA PHE A 121 3.69 -13.74 6.96
C PHE A 121 2.89 -13.06 8.07
N LEU A 122 3.07 -11.75 8.26
CA LEU A 122 2.28 -10.97 9.22
C LEU A 122 0.79 -10.98 8.86
N THR A 123 0.47 -10.89 7.57
CA THR A 123 -0.92 -10.99 7.09
C THR A 123 -1.50 -12.38 7.39
N ALA A 124 -0.73 -13.46 7.20
CA ALA A 124 -1.18 -14.80 7.54
C ALA A 124 -1.39 -14.97 9.06
N ALA A 125 -0.48 -14.43 9.88
CA ALA A 125 -0.62 -14.44 11.34
C ALA A 125 -1.87 -13.67 11.79
N MET A 126 -2.09 -12.48 11.25
CA MET A 126 -3.28 -11.68 11.53
C MET A 126 -4.56 -12.36 11.03
N ALA A 127 -4.54 -13.01 9.86
CA ALA A 127 -5.66 -13.79 9.35
C ALA A 127 -6.03 -14.95 10.29
N TRP A 128 -5.05 -15.63 10.81
CA TRP A 128 -5.27 -16.67 11.82
C TRP A 128 -5.92 -16.09 13.08
N PHE A 129 -5.40 -14.98 13.59
CA PHE A 129 -5.87 -14.39 14.84
C PHE A 129 -7.26 -13.72 14.70
N PHE A 130 -7.47 -12.93 13.64
CA PHE A 130 -8.69 -12.12 13.48
C PHE A 130 -9.79 -12.82 12.67
N LEU A 131 -9.43 -13.68 11.72
CA LEU A 131 -10.38 -14.37 10.84
C LEU A 131 -10.58 -15.84 11.23
N GLY A 132 -9.77 -16.39 12.17
CA GLY A 132 -9.84 -17.79 12.56
C GLY A 132 -9.37 -18.77 11.46
N GLU A 133 -8.62 -18.28 10.46
CA GLU A 133 -8.15 -19.12 9.37
C GLU A 133 -7.07 -20.09 9.86
N ARG A 134 -7.16 -21.35 9.42
CA ARG A 134 -6.14 -22.35 9.78
C ARG A 134 -4.88 -22.13 8.96
N ILE A 135 -3.75 -21.95 9.64
CA ILE A 135 -2.43 -21.85 9.01
C ILE A 135 -1.87 -23.25 8.82
N GLY A 136 -1.42 -23.57 7.60
CA GLY A 136 -0.73 -24.83 7.33
C GLY A 136 0.63 -24.90 8.02
N LYS A 137 1.06 -26.11 8.40
CA LYS A 137 2.35 -26.33 9.12
C LYS A 137 3.56 -25.77 8.35
N TYR A 138 3.56 -25.88 7.02
CA TYR A 138 4.61 -25.31 6.17
C TYR A 138 4.65 -23.78 6.24
N THR A 139 3.48 -23.13 6.27
CA THR A 139 3.39 -21.67 6.42
C THR A 139 3.91 -21.23 7.78
N VAL A 140 3.61 -21.94 8.86
CA VAL A 140 4.16 -21.65 10.20
C VAL A 140 5.69 -21.76 10.18
N PHE A 141 6.24 -22.80 9.58
CA PHE A 141 7.69 -22.98 9.48
C PHE A 141 8.35 -21.82 8.71
N THR A 142 7.80 -21.42 7.56
CA THR A 142 8.32 -20.30 6.78
C THR A 142 8.19 -18.96 7.52
N MET A 143 7.11 -18.76 8.30
CA MET A 143 6.95 -17.58 9.16
C MET A 143 8.03 -17.51 10.25
N LEU A 144 8.33 -18.65 10.91
CA LEU A 144 9.39 -18.72 11.92
C LEU A 144 10.77 -18.48 11.31
N ALA A 145 11.04 -19.04 10.14
CA ALA A 145 12.30 -18.80 9.42
C ALA A 145 12.46 -17.33 9.04
N ALA A 146 11.40 -16.68 8.54
CA ALA A 146 11.41 -15.25 8.22
C ALA A 146 11.61 -14.39 9.47
N ALA A 147 10.90 -14.70 10.58
CA ALA A 147 11.04 -13.99 11.85
C ALA A 147 12.48 -14.11 12.39
N PHE A 148 13.08 -15.30 12.29
CA PHE A 148 14.46 -15.55 12.67
C PHE A 148 15.44 -14.71 11.82
N GLY A 149 15.24 -14.67 10.50
CA GLY A 149 16.07 -13.85 9.61
C GLY A 149 16.01 -12.35 9.96
N ILE A 150 14.80 -11.84 10.25
CA ILE A 150 14.61 -10.45 10.69
C ILE A 150 15.28 -10.22 12.05
N ALA A 151 15.13 -11.14 13.01
CA ALA A 151 15.77 -11.04 14.32
C ALA A 151 17.31 -11.01 14.21
N LEU A 152 17.89 -11.86 13.38
CA LEU A 152 19.35 -11.85 13.11
C LEU A 152 19.81 -10.50 12.55
N MET A 153 19.04 -9.92 11.65
CA MET A 153 19.35 -8.61 11.09
C MET A 153 19.34 -7.50 12.16
N PHE A 154 18.39 -7.54 13.09
CA PHE A 154 18.35 -6.60 14.21
C PHE A 154 19.52 -6.78 15.18
N ILE A 155 19.91 -8.04 15.48
CA ILE A 155 20.98 -8.36 16.45
C ILE A 155 22.36 -8.00 15.89
N GLN A 156 22.60 -8.30 14.61
CA GLN A 156 23.93 -8.13 14.01
C GLN A 156 24.21 -6.71 13.54
N GLY A 157 23.23 -5.79 13.64
CA GLY A 157 23.39 -4.44 13.12
C GLY A 157 23.76 -4.42 11.62
N LEU A 158 23.44 -5.46 10.88
CA LEU A 158 23.77 -5.70 9.46
C LEU A 158 23.26 -4.62 8.49
N GLY A 159 22.68 -3.58 9.01
CA GLY A 159 22.49 -2.34 8.28
C GLY A 159 23.11 -1.23 9.13
N SER A 160 23.91 -0.38 8.53
CA SER A 160 24.30 0.92 9.08
C SER A 160 23.11 1.82 9.43
N GLY A 161 21.91 1.24 9.54
CA GLY A 161 20.64 1.89 9.81
C GLY A 161 20.31 1.98 11.31
N SER A 162 19.54 2.99 11.67
CA SER A 162 19.11 3.19 13.05
C SER A 162 18.09 2.12 13.48
N VAL A 163 18.10 1.75 14.75
CA VAL A 163 17.06 0.88 15.37
C VAL A 163 15.67 1.47 15.16
N TYR A 164 15.55 2.80 15.19
CA TYR A 164 14.32 3.52 14.92
C TYR A 164 13.79 3.25 13.51
N GLY A 165 14.64 3.35 12.47
CA GLY A 165 14.25 3.08 11.08
C GLY A 165 13.78 1.65 10.88
N ASN A 166 14.48 0.67 11.48
CA ASN A 166 14.10 -0.73 11.41
C ASN A 166 12.76 -1.00 12.13
N PHE A 167 12.53 -0.36 13.27
CA PHE A 167 11.26 -0.43 13.99
C PHE A 167 10.12 0.19 13.15
N MET A 168 10.36 1.32 12.50
CA MET A 168 9.39 1.93 11.58
C MET A 168 9.07 1.03 10.38
N ALA A 169 10.05 0.28 9.85
CA ALA A 169 9.84 -0.70 8.80
C ALA A 169 8.91 -1.85 9.27
N PHE A 170 9.09 -2.31 10.51
CA PHE A 170 8.22 -3.33 11.09
C PHE A 170 6.79 -2.80 11.31
N LEU A 171 6.64 -1.59 11.84
CA LEU A 171 5.33 -0.93 11.99
C LEU A 171 4.63 -0.73 10.64
N CYS A 172 5.38 -0.37 9.59
CA CYS A 172 4.89 -0.30 8.22
C CYS A 172 4.33 -1.66 7.76
N ALA A 173 5.09 -2.74 7.96
CA ALA A 173 4.65 -4.10 7.60
C ALA A 173 3.38 -4.51 8.35
N MET A 174 3.28 -4.19 9.65
CA MET A 174 2.07 -4.41 10.44
C MET A 174 0.87 -3.62 9.91
N GLY A 175 1.05 -2.34 9.60
CA GLY A 175 -0.01 -1.48 9.08
C GLY A 175 -0.55 -1.98 7.74
N PHE A 176 0.33 -2.37 6.80
CA PHE A 176 -0.07 -2.98 5.53
C PHE A 176 -0.79 -4.32 5.73
N SER A 177 -0.31 -5.16 6.65
CA SER A 177 -0.95 -6.43 6.96
C SER A 177 -2.34 -6.23 7.54
N GLY A 178 -2.50 -5.30 8.47
CA GLY A 178 -3.80 -4.94 9.04
C GLY A 178 -4.77 -4.39 7.99
N TYR A 179 -4.30 -3.49 7.12
CA TYR A 179 -5.06 -3.03 5.97
C TYR A 179 -5.53 -4.18 5.08
N ALA A 180 -4.63 -5.11 4.74
CA ALA A 180 -4.96 -6.27 3.90
C ALA A 180 -6.04 -7.16 4.55
N ILE A 181 -6.02 -7.34 5.87
CA ILE A 181 -7.03 -8.10 6.61
C ILE A 181 -8.41 -7.43 6.55
N ILE A 182 -8.48 -6.12 6.74
CA ILE A 182 -9.76 -5.40 6.66
C ILE A 182 -10.36 -5.51 5.26
N ILE A 183 -9.56 -5.30 4.22
CA ILE A 183 -10.00 -5.45 2.82
C ILE A 183 -10.45 -6.90 2.54
N ARG A 184 -9.73 -7.89 3.04
CA ARG A 184 -10.08 -9.30 2.86
C ARG A 184 -11.38 -9.68 3.56
N ARG A 185 -11.61 -9.16 4.77
CA ARG A 185 -12.85 -9.38 5.54
C ARG A 185 -14.05 -8.75 4.85
N ASN A 186 -13.86 -7.58 4.26
CA ASN A 186 -14.92 -6.76 3.66
C ASN A 186 -14.75 -6.69 2.13
N ARG A 187 -15.12 -7.77 1.45
CA ARG A 187 -15.02 -7.89 -0.02
C ARG A 187 -15.82 -6.84 -0.81
N GLY A 188 -16.72 -6.11 -0.16
CA GLY A 188 -17.48 -5.00 -0.74
C GLY A 188 -16.82 -3.63 -0.62
N LEU A 189 -15.71 -3.51 0.10
CA LEU A 189 -14.98 -2.26 0.22
C LEU A 189 -14.29 -1.89 -1.10
N GLU A 190 -14.62 -0.70 -1.59
CA GLU A 190 -13.93 -0.16 -2.75
C GLU A 190 -12.57 0.40 -2.35
N MET A 191 -11.52 -0.04 -3.05
CA MET A 191 -10.14 0.35 -2.73
C MET A 191 -9.88 1.85 -3.02
N LEU A 192 -10.44 2.41 -4.11
CA LEU A 192 -10.16 3.78 -4.52
C LEU A 192 -10.56 4.83 -3.48
N PRO A 193 -11.79 4.80 -2.90
CA PRO A 193 -12.14 5.69 -1.81
C PRO A 193 -11.23 5.55 -0.59
N THR A 194 -10.86 4.33 -0.20
CA THR A 194 -9.97 4.08 0.94
C THR A 194 -8.60 4.72 0.73
N LEU A 195 -8.04 4.65 -0.48
CA LEU A 195 -6.77 5.30 -0.83
C LEU A 195 -6.87 6.83 -0.74
N ILE A 196 -7.99 7.43 -1.19
CA ILE A 196 -8.19 8.89 -1.09
C ILE A 196 -8.22 9.31 0.38
N PHE A 197 -9.00 8.60 1.22
CA PHE A 197 -9.06 8.93 2.65
C PHE A 197 -7.72 8.74 3.36
N SER A 198 -6.95 7.71 3.01
CA SER A 198 -5.60 7.54 3.59
C SER A 198 -4.67 8.70 3.23
N ASN A 199 -4.70 9.17 1.97
CA ASN A 199 -3.92 10.33 1.55
C ASN A 199 -4.37 11.63 2.24
N LEU A 200 -5.67 11.82 2.45
CA LEU A 200 -6.19 12.97 3.20
C LEU A 200 -5.70 12.96 4.66
N ILE A 201 -5.69 11.79 5.31
CA ILE A 201 -5.14 11.63 6.67
C ILE A 201 -3.65 11.98 6.69
N ILE A 202 -2.86 11.48 5.73
CA ILE A 202 -1.42 11.78 5.64
C ILE A 202 -1.21 13.27 5.43
N MET A 203 -1.94 13.89 4.49
CA MET A 203 -1.84 15.34 4.22
C MET A 203 -2.19 16.17 5.45
N PHE A 204 -3.26 15.82 6.16
CA PHE A 204 -3.70 16.53 7.36
C PHE A 204 -2.65 16.44 8.48
N LEU A 205 -2.13 15.24 8.76
CA LEU A 205 -1.09 15.05 9.77
C LEU A 205 0.22 15.76 9.39
N ALA A 206 0.64 15.63 8.15
CA ALA A 206 1.84 16.28 7.65
C ALA A 206 1.72 17.80 7.70
N LEU A 207 0.55 18.35 7.33
CA LEU A 207 0.28 19.78 7.40
C LEU A 207 0.43 20.34 8.82
N ILE A 208 -0.07 19.63 9.83
CA ILE A 208 0.04 20.03 11.23
C ILE A 208 1.52 20.04 11.67
N LEU A 209 2.30 19.06 11.21
CA LEU A 209 3.66 18.85 11.71
C LEU A 209 4.72 19.66 10.94
N CYS A 210 4.43 20.13 9.72
CA CYS A 210 5.36 20.94 8.92
C CYS A 210 4.80 22.33 8.55
N TRP A 211 3.87 22.86 9.35
CA TRP A 211 3.21 24.15 9.08
C TRP A 211 4.19 25.32 8.86
N ASP A 212 5.28 25.35 9.61
CA ASP A 212 6.26 26.43 9.58
C ASP A 212 7.23 26.35 8.38
N ASN A 213 7.35 25.19 7.73
CA ASN A 213 8.29 24.91 6.65
C ASN A 213 7.63 24.18 5.47
N MET A 214 6.73 24.86 4.76
CA MET A 214 6.02 24.26 3.62
C MET A 214 6.72 24.42 2.27
N MET A 215 7.74 25.31 2.17
CA MET A 215 8.39 25.56 0.90
C MET A 215 9.41 24.47 0.56
N LEU A 216 9.18 23.77 -0.55
CA LEU A 216 10.14 22.86 -1.15
C LEU A 216 10.90 23.54 -2.29
N SER A 217 12.13 23.10 -2.53
CA SER A 217 12.85 23.38 -3.76
C SER A 217 12.10 22.78 -4.96
N LEU A 218 12.18 23.43 -6.11
CA LEU A 218 11.50 22.98 -7.33
C LEU A 218 11.99 21.57 -7.75
N ASN A 219 13.26 21.24 -7.50
CA ASN A 219 13.84 19.94 -7.73
C ASN A 219 13.22 18.86 -6.83
N ASP A 220 13.08 19.14 -5.53
CA ASP A 220 12.51 18.22 -4.56
C ASP A 220 11.02 17.98 -4.83
N LEU A 221 10.30 19.02 -5.27
CA LEU A 221 8.91 18.90 -5.70
C LEU A 221 8.78 17.93 -6.89
N ILE A 222 9.61 18.07 -7.91
CA ILE A 222 9.62 17.16 -9.08
C ILE A 222 9.94 15.74 -8.64
N LEU A 223 10.93 15.55 -7.76
CA LEU A 223 11.31 14.26 -7.23
C LEU A 223 10.18 13.61 -6.41
N CYS A 224 9.34 14.37 -5.73
CA CYS A 224 8.15 13.86 -5.04
C CYS A 224 7.04 13.40 -6.01
N PHE A 225 6.87 14.08 -7.14
CA PHE A 225 5.81 13.78 -8.11
C PHE A 225 6.16 12.67 -9.10
N VAL A 226 7.43 12.53 -9.48
CA VAL A 226 7.90 11.55 -10.48
C VAL A 226 7.54 10.09 -10.09
N PRO A 227 7.86 9.58 -8.89
CA PRO A 227 7.55 8.19 -8.52
C PRO A 227 6.05 7.90 -8.52
N VAL A 228 5.24 8.89 -8.17
CA VAL A 228 3.79 8.76 -8.08
C VAL A 228 3.15 8.68 -9.47
N SER A 229 3.59 9.52 -10.39
CA SER A 229 3.04 9.56 -11.75
C SER A 229 3.28 8.24 -12.49
N TYR A 230 4.46 7.63 -12.33
CA TYR A 230 4.79 6.38 -13.02
C TYR A 230 4.08 5.16 -12.44
N THR A 231 3.89 5.06 -11.12
CA THR A 231 3.23 3.91 -10.49
C THR A 231 1.77 3.77 -10.91
N HIS A 232 1.10 4.86 -11.26
CA HIS A 232 -0.32 4.84 -11.62
C HIS A 232 -0.60 4.86 -13.12
N LEU A 233 0.32 5.38 -13.95
CA LEU A 233 0.21 5.28 -15.40
C LEU A 233 0.34 3.83 -15.91
N THR A 234 1.03 2.97 -15.16
CA THR A 234 1.21 1.55 -15.49
C THR A 234 0.12 0.64 -14.94
N LEU A 235 -0.71 1.12 -13.99
CA LEU A 235 -1.88 0.35 -13.58
C LEU A 235 -2.93 0.36 -14.71
N PRO A 236 -3.39 -0.79 -15.19
CA PRO A 236 -4.37 -0.84 -16.25
C PRO A 236 -5.68 -0.23 -15.77
N THR A 237 -5.95 1.01 -16.18
CA THR A 237 -7.22 1.69 -15.98
C THR A 237 -8.35 1.06 -16.81
N LYS A 238 -8.05 0.03 -17.61
CA LYS A 238 -9.01 -0.69 -18.43
C LYS A 238 -9.35 -2.04 -17.82
N ARG A 239 -10.58 -2.10 -17.25
CA ARG A 239 -11.38 -3.31 -17.03
C ARG A 239 -10.68 -4.46 -16.30
N ILE A 240 -10.70 -4.41 -14.99
CA ILE A 240 -11.02 -5.58 -14.21
C ILE A 240 -12.50 -5.38 -13.79
N VAL A 241 -13.39 -5.78 -14.66
CA VAL A 241 -14.79 -6.05 -14.38
C VAL A 241 -14.93 -7.55 -14.44
#